data_404ba3ac0dbb1dcf0906fcd11075954a
#
_entry.id   404ba3ac0dbb1dcf0906fcd11075954a
#
_cell.length_a   1.000
_cell.length_b   1.000
_cell.length_c   1.000
_cell.angle_alpha   90.00
_cell.angle_beta   90.00
_cell.angle_gamma   90.00
#
_symmetry.space_group_name_H-M   'P 1'
#
loop_
_entity.id
_entity.type
_entity.pdbx_description
1 polymer ?
#
loop_
_entity_poly.entity_id
_entity_poly.type
_entity_poly.pdbx_seq_one_letter_code
_entity_poly.pdbx_strand_id
1 'polypeptide(L)'
;MKITTSRLRTLLTIGENLNIEFKRASDGPKADTFESVCAFLNKAGGDLLLGVDDDGTVVGLPPKAIDAMIRNFVKVMNDPNLFEPTMQLYPEHIVYRRRHLIYVQVPESPEVHRFKGATYVRVHDSDVRIKGTEPLAQLFIRKQHVFTEQRVFPYVTKKDLRLDLLSRIKEMTRNGHPWRRMSAEAIFKSAKLLGVDAESGKKGFKAAAVLLLGTDDCIGDLFPAYKTDALLRRVNIDRYDDRVTVSTNLLDSYDQLFAFGEKHLLDKFYLEDDIRVSLRDKILREMIGNLLIHREFSSARYARLIIERDRMYTENANRAFRYGRITPKNLEPEPKNPIIANFFHQIQLADELGSGVRNLYHYVKIYSNAEPVFDEDDVFRLVVPLDDEYSADRAFEGALTKAAQETAQEGNGDEKSVVKSVVKSVVKSVVKKSDEIVAILADHPTATRQQLAKATGLSVRGVEKNLGILKKSGRLRRVGPDKGGHWEVIG
;
A
#
# COMPACT_ATOMS: atom_id res chain seq x y z
N MET A 1 -27.00 17.50 -15.96
CA MET A 1 -27.88 17.41 -14.76
C MET A 1 -27.68 18.70 -13.99
N LYS A 2 -28.73 19.48 -13.70
CA LYS A 2 -28.52 20.77 -13.00
C LYS A 2 -28.02 20.54 -11.56
N ILE A 3 -27.01 21.31 -11.17
CA ILE A 3 -26.49 21.24 -9.79
C ILE A 3 -27.57 21.70 -8.79
N THR A 4 -27.72 20.96 -7.68
CA THR A 4 -28.65 21.34 -6.61
C THR A 4 -28.01 22.36 -5.66
N THR A 5 -28.83 23.21 -5.04
CA THR A 5 -28.33 24.16 -4.02
C THR A 5 -27.63 23.47 -2.86
N SER A 6 -28.05 22.26 -2.50
CA SER A 6 -27.39 21.44 -1.46
C SER A 6 -25.99 21.06 -1.88
N ARG A 7 -25.81 20.52 -3.11
CA ARG A 7 -24.47 20.17 -3.64
C ARG A 7 -23.56 21.39 -3.71
N LEU A 8 -24.07 22.52 -4.21
CA LEU A 8 -23.29 23.76 -4.27
C LEU A 8 -22.79 24.18 -2.89
N ARG A 9 -23.63 24.14 -1.84
CA ARG A 9 -23.20 24.42 -0.47
C ARG A 9 -22.10 23.48 0.00
N THR A 10 -22.25 22.19 -0.29
CA THR A 10 -21.25 21.18 0.04
C THR A 10 -19.91 21.50 -0.62
N LEU A 11 -19.89 21.82 -1.92
CA LEU A 11 -18.65 22.18 -2.63
C LEU A 11 -17.99 23.42 -2.01
N LEU A 12 -18.76 24.48 -1.73
CA LEU A 12 -18.24 25.69 -1.10
C LEU A 12 -17.72 25.48 0.34
N THR A 13 -18.26 24.47 1.06
CA THR A 13 -17.80 24.14 2.42
C THR A 13 -16.55 23.29 2.41
N ILE A 14 -16.41 22.40 1.42
CA ILE A 14 -15.23 21.52 1.28
C ILE A 14 -14.01 22.34 0.85
N GLY A 15 -14.18 23.35 0.00
CA GLY A 15 -13.10 24.15 -0.55
C GLY A 15 -12.37 23.46 -1.72
N GLU A 16 -11.37 24.14 -2.25
CA GLU A 16 -10.51 23.62 -3.32
C GLU A 16 -9.77 22.36 -2.91
N ASN A 17 -9.69 21.42 -3.83
CA ASN A 17 -8.99 20.15 -3.62
C ASN A 17 -8.76 19.46 -4.98
N LEU A 18 -8.44 18.17 -4.95
CA LEU A 18 -8.17 17.36 -6.14
C LEU A 18 -9.28 17.42 -7.20
N ASN A 19 -10.56 17.58 -6.78
CA ASN A 19 -11.75 17.50 -7.63
C ASN A 19 -12.62 18.77 -7.59
N ILE A 20 -12.21 19.83 -6.90
CA ILE A 20 -12.95 21.08 -6.80
C ILE A 20 -12.00 22.24 -7.09
N GLU A 21 -12.41 23.14 -7.96
CA GLU A 21 -11.66 24.34 -8.33
C GLU A 21 -12.55 25.56 -8.34
N PHE A 22 -12.08 26.64 -7.75
CA PHE A 22 -12.73 27.94 -7.73
C PHE A 22 -11.95 28.93 -8.58
N LYS A 23 -12.64 29.80 -9.29
CA LYS A 23 -12.03 30.89 -10.06
C LYS A 23 -12.88 32.14 -9.91
N ARG A 24 -12.26 33.22 -9.49
CA ARG A 24 -12.94 34.51 -9.40
C ARG A 24 -13.51 34.95 -10.73
N ALA A 25 -12.76 34.80 -11.83
CA ALA A 25 -13.16 34.99 -13.22
C ALA A 25 -14.01 36.26 -13.51
N SER A 26 -13.76 37.37 -12.80
CA SER A 26 -14.52 38.65 -12.95
C SER A 26 -14.55 39.17 -14.39
N ASP A 27 -13.46 38.94 -15.14
CA ASP A 27 -13.29 39.34 -16.55
C ASP A 27 -13.54 38.19 -17.54
N GLY A 28 -14.04 37.06 -17.04
CA GLY A 28 -14.24 35.82 -17.79
C GLY A 28 -13.17 34.77 -17.57
N PRO A 29 -13.40 33.54 -18.09
CA PRO A 29 -12.45 32.45 -17.96
C PRO A 29 -11.14 32.78 -18.70
N LYS A 30 -10.00 32.66 -17.99
CA LYS A 30 -8.62 32.90 -18.48
C LYS A 30 -7.92 31.57 -18.77
N ALA A 31 -6.63 31.62 -19.10
CA ALA A 31 -5.83 30.43 -19.43
C ALA A 31 -5.75 29.44 -18.26
N ASP A 32 -5.57 29.92 -17.04
CA ASP A 32 -5.55 29.12 -15.81
C ASP A 32 -6.83 28.29 -15.62
N THR A 33 -7.99 28.86 -15.93
CA THR A 33 -9.27 28.12 -15.91
C THR A 33 -9.25 26.91 -16.84
N PHE A 34 -8.67 27.05 -18.04
CA PHE A 34 -8.60 25.97 -19.01
C PHE A 34 -7.47 24.97 -18.70
N GLU A 35 -6.43 25.41 -18.01
CA GLU A 35 -5.41 24.51 -17.46
C GLU A 35 -6.02 23.59 -16.41
N SER A 36 -6.87 24.12 -15.51
CA SER A 36 -7.63 23.32 -14.54
C SER A 36 -8.59 22.33 -15.22
N VAL A 37 -9.31 22.79 -16.26
CA VAL A 37 -10.18 21.87 -17.04
C VAL A 37 -9.36 20.76 -17.70
N CYS A 38 -8.21 21.07 -18.30
CA CYS A 38 -7.32 20.08 -18.87
C CYS A 38 -6.82 19.08 -17.81
N ALA A 39 -6.45 19.59 -16.64
CA ALA A 39 -5.99 18.76 -15.54
C ALA A 39 -7.09 17.81 -15.02
N PHE A 40 -8.31 18.28 -14.90
CA PHE A 40 -9.48 17.47 -14.54
C PHE A 40 -9.77 16.38 -15.57
N LEU A 41 -9.82 16.72 -16.86
CA LEU A 41 -10.02 15.76 -17.96
C LEU A 41 -8.96 14.65 -17.93
N ASN A 42 -7.71 15.00 -17.62
CA ASN A 42 -6.58 14.09 -17.58
C ASN A 42 -6.48 13.27 -16.28
N LYS A 43 -7.23 13.60 -15.24
CA LYS A 43 -7.16 12.87 -13.97
C LYS A 43 -8.53 12.27 -13.61
N ALA A 44 -9.22 12.75 -12.65
CA ALA A 44 -10.44 12.14 -12.10
C ALA A 44 -11.72 12.96 -12.36
N GLY A 45 -11.64 13.93 -13.26
CA GLY A 45 -12.70 14.93 -13.40
C GLY A 45 -12.76 15.87 -12.20
N GLY A 46 -13.76 16.77 -12.21
CA GLY A 46 -13.96 17.71 -11.11
C GLY A 46 -15.11 18.69 -11.32
N ASP A 47 -15.33 19.49 -10.29
CA ASP A 47 -16.32 20.56 -10.23
C ASP A 47 -15.61 21.92 -10.30
N LEU A 48 -15.87 22.69 -11.35
CA LEU A 48 -15.32 24.04 -11.53
C LEU A 48 -16.40 25.08 -11.26
N LEU A 49 -16.11 26.04 -10.39
CA LEU A 49 -16.98 27.17 -10.05
C LEU A 49 -16.32 28.50 -10.42
N LEU A 50 -16.95 29.26 -11.33
CA LEU A 50 -16.56 30.62 -11.68
C LEU A 50 -17.39 31.62 -10.90
N GLY A 51 -16.78 32.66 -10.36
CA GLY A 51 -17.36 33.66 -9.49
C GLY A 51 -17.16 33.38 -8.00
N VAL A 52 -16.21 32.52 -7.65
CA VAL A 52 -15.84 32.14 -6.30
C VAL A 52 -14.34 32.40 -6.12
N ASP A 53 -13.93 32.94 -4.98
CA ASP A 53 -12.54 33.08 -4.59
C ASP A 53 -12.00 31.76 -3.98
N ASP A 54 -10.69 31.58 -3.94
CA ASP A 54 -10.01 30.35 -3.48
C ASP A 54 -10.40 29.95 -2.04
N ASP A 55 -10.80 30.93 -1.21
CA ASP A 55 -11.29 30.71 0.15
C ASP A 55 -12.76 30.26 0.23
N GLY A 56 -13.42 30.05 -0.91
CA GLY A 56 -14.84 29.70 -1.01
C GLY A 56 -15.81 30.88 -0.91
N THR A 57 -15.31 32.11 -0.83
CA THR A 57 -16.13 33.31 -0.80
C THR A 57 -16.79 33.55 -2.16
N VAL A 58 -18.14 33.61 -2.17
CA VAL A 58 -18.92 33.83 -3.40
C VAL A 58 -18.89 35.33 -3.75
N VAL A 59 -18.05 35.71 -4.69
CA VAL A 59 -17.93 37.07 -5.22
C VAL A 59 -19.03 37.35 -6.24
N GLY A 60 -19.30 36.39 -7.11
CA GLY A 60 -20.28 36.50 -8.21
C GLY A 60 -19.70 37.12 -9.48
N LEU A 61 -20.38 36.87 -10.59
CA LEU A 61 -20.03 37.34 -11.93
C LEU A 61 -21.00 38.45 -12.36
N PRO A 62 -20.57 39.37 -13.25
CA PRO A 62 -21.47 40.40 -13.81
C PRO A 62 -22.62 39.75 -14.59
N PRO A 63 -23.89 40.01 -14.24
CA PRO A 63 -25.04 39.32 -14.88
C PRO A 63 -25.07 39.47 -16.40
N LYS A 64 -24.71 40.64 -16.92
CA LYS A 64 -24.70 40.92 -18.37
C LYS A 64 -23.58 40.18 -19.13
N ALA A 65 -22.56 39.64 -18.43
CA ALA A 65 -21.42 38.96 -19.06
C ALA A 65 -21.58 37.43 -19.10
N ILE A 66 -22.52 36.85 -18.34
CA ILE A 66 -22.69 35.40 -18.18
C ILE A 66 -22.76 34.67 -19.52
N ASP A 67 -23.68 35.09 -20.42
CA ASP A 67 -23.87 34.43 -21.71
C ASP A 67 -22.62 34.53 -22.60
N ALA A 68 -21.90 35.66 -22.54
CA ALA A 68 -20.67 35.83 -23.28
C ALA A 68 -19.55 34.94 -22.71
N MET A 69 -19.46 34.80 -21.38
CA MET A 69 -18.51 33.91 -20.71
C MET A 69 -18.76 32.44 -21.05
N ILE A 70 -20.01 32.01 -21.02
CA ILE A 70 -20.41 30.64 -21.41
C ILE A 70 -20.03 30.37 -22.85
N ARG A 71 -20.38 31.29 -23.78
CA ARG A 71 -20.03 31.15 -25.21
C ARG A 71 -18.52 31.08 -25.41
N ASN A 72 -17.75 31.91 -24.71
CA ASN A 72 -16.29 31.89 -24.78
C ASN A 72 -15.71 30.56 -24.27
N PHE A 73 -16.20 30.06 -23.12
CA PHE A 73 -15.81 28.80 -22.57
C PHE A 73 -16.02 27.64 -23.56
N VAL A 74 -17.25 27.55 -24.08
CA VAL A 74 -17.63 26.52 -25.08
C VAL A 74 -16.81 26.65 -26.36
N LYS A 75 -16.53 27.88 -26.82
CA LYS A 75 -15.71 28.11 -28.01
C LYS A 75 -14.27 27.58 -27.80
N VAL A 76 -13.62 27.88 -26.65
CA VAL A 76 -12.26 27.41 -26.35
C VAL A 76 -12.22 25.90 -26.26
N MET A 77 -13.19 25.26 -25.63
CA MET A 77 -13.25 23.80 -25.47
C MET A 77 -13.42 23.04 -26.79
N ASN A 78 -14.04 23.69 -27.79
CA ASN A 78 -14.29 23.10 -29.12
C ASN A 78 -13.29 23.59 -30.20
N ASP A 79 -12.28 24.37 -29.81
CA ASP A 79 -11.22 24.84 -30.74
C ASP A 79 -10.04 23.84 -30.73
N PRO A 80 -9.80 23.09 -31.84
CA PRO A 80 -8.75 22.08 -31.87
C PRO A 80 -7.33 22.68 -31.81
N ASN A 81 -7.15 24.00 -32.02
CA ASN A 81 -5.88 24.66 -31.83
C ASN A 81 -5.59 24.99 -30.35
N LEU A 82 -6.62 24.99 -29.52
CA LEU A 82 -6.54 25.29 -28.09
C LEU A 82 -6.64 24.01 -27.24
N PHE A 83 -7.62 23.13 -27.54
CA PHE A 83 -7.81 21.87 -26.88
C PHE A 83 -7.67 20.68 -27.82
N GLU A 84 -6.76 19.75 -27.52
CA GLU A 84 -6.50 18.55 -28.31
C GLU A 84 -6.48 17.30 -27.40
N PRO A 85 -7.40 16.34 -27.63
CA PRO A 85 -8.63 16.44 -28.38
C PRO A 85 -9.62 17.45 -27.79
N THR A 86 -10.57 17.96 -28.59
CA THR A 86 -11.66 18.82 -28.12
C THR A 86 -12.59 18.05 -27.21
N MET A 87 -13.25 18.75 -26.28
CA MET A 87 -14.20 18.13 -25.34
C MET A 87 -15.45 18.99 -25.19
N GLN A 88 -16.61 18.36 -25.36
CA GLN A 88 -17.90 19.06 -25.19
C GLN A 88 -18.28 19.11 -23.71
N LEU A 89 -18.26 20.30 -23.12
CA LEU A 89 -18.69 20.58 -21.75
C LEU A 89 -19.89 21.53 -21.74
N TYR A 90 -20.69 21.44 -20.69
CA TYR A 90 -21.95 22.17 -20.54
C TYR A 90 -21.88 23.09 -19.30
N PRO A 91 -21.42 24.35 -19.44
CA PRO A 91 -21.45 25.31 -18.35
C PRO A 91 -22.88 25.66 -17.97
N GLU A 92 -23.18 25.64 -16.68
CA GLU A 92 -24.50 25.98 -16.12
C GLU A 92 -24.45 27.35 -15.42
N HIS A 93 -25.39 28.23 -15.76
CA HIS A 93 -25.62 29.47 -15.02
C HIS A 93 -26.42 29.21 -13.76
N ILE A 94 -25.88 29.63 -12.60
CA ILE A 94 -26.50 29.47 -11.30
C ILE A 94 -26.65 30.82 -10.60
N VAL A 95 -27.77 31.01 -9.89
CA VAL A 95 -27.95 32.14 -8.98
C VAL A 95 -27.95 31.65 -7.54
N TYR A 96 -26.95 32.07 -6.76
CA TYR A 96 -26.81 31.74 -5.35
C TYR A 96 -26.69 33.01 -4.50
N ARG A 97 -27.58 33.18 -3.52
CA ARG A 97 -27.62 34.35 -2.62
C ARG A 97 -27.57 35.70 -3.41
N ARG A 98 -28.31 35.80 -4.51
CA ARG A 98 -28.35 36.94 -5.44
C ARG A 98 -27.03 37.20 -6.20
N ARG A 99 -26.07 36.28 -6.16
CA ARG A 99 -24.84 36.32 -6.94
C ARG A 99 -24.95 35.34 -8.10
N HIS A 100 -24.43 35.70 -9.25
CA HIS A 100 -24.40 34.88 -10.46
C HIS A 100 -23.11 34.11 -10.53
N LEU A 101 -23.16 32.80 -10.78
CA LEU A 101 -22.05 31.89 -10.90
C LEU A 101 -22.15 31.08 -12.18
N ILE A 102 -21.04 30.56 -12.67
CA ILE A 102 -21.03 29.52 -13.69
C ILE A 102 -20.44 28.25 -13.07
N TYR A 103 -21.16 27.17 -13.21
CA TYR A 103 -20.72 25.85 -12.78
C TYR A 103 -20.43 24.96 -14.00
N VAL A 104 -19.32 24.21 -13.96
CA VAL A 104 -18.95 23.24 -14.98
C VAL A 104 -18.57 21.94 -14.30
N GLN A 105 -19.30 20.89 -14.59
CA GLN A 105 -18.89 19.54 -14.24
C GLN A 105 -17.98 19.02 -15.36
N VAL A 106 -16.72 18.76 -15.02
CA VAL A 106 -15.71 18.22 -15.92
C VAL A 106 -15.59 16.73 -15.66
N PRO A 107 -15.91 15.84 -16.60
CA PRO A 107 -15.74 14.40 -16.42
C PRO A 107 -14.26 14.02 -16.53
N GLU A 108 -13.91 12.83 -16.04
CA GLU A 108 -12.69 12.18 -16.49
C GLU A 108 -12.85 11.80 -17.98
N SER A 109 -11.83 12.09 -18.78
CA SER A 109 -11.79 11.68 -20.18
C SER A 109 -10.99 10.38 -20.37
N PRO A 110 -11.39 9.48 -21.28
CA PRO A 110 -10.57 8.32 -21.63
C PRO A 110 -9.34 8.71 -22.47
N GLU A 111 -9.24 9.93 -22.94
CA GLU A 111 -8.15 10.43 -23.77
C GLU A 111 -7.25 11.41 -23.00
N VAL A 112 -6.02 11.56 -23.48
CA VAL A 112 -5.07 12.56 -22.94
C VAL A 112 -5.30 13.89 -23.64
N HIS A 113 -5.77 14.88 -22.89
CA HIS A 113 -6.01 16.23 -23.37
C HIS A 113 -4.79 17.13 -23.21
N ARG A 114 -4.67 18.06 -24.15
CA ARG A 114 -3.67 19.14 -24.13
C ARG A 114 -4.37 20.49 -24.27
N PHE A 115 -3.93 21.45 -23.50
CA PHE A 115 -4.34 22.85 -23.68
C PHE A 115 -3.14 23.66 -24.16
N LYS A 116 -3.28 24.31 -25.31
CA LYS A 116 -2.20 25.04 -26.00
C LYS A 116 -0.91 24.21 -26.13
N GLY A 117 -1.07 22.94 -26.51
CA GLY A 117 0.04 22.00 -26.71
C GLY A 117 0.69 21.49 -25.41
N ALA A 118 0.21 21.88 -24.23
CA ALA A 118 0.72 21.42 -22.94
C ALA A 118 -0.30 20.51 -22.25
N THR A 119 0.19 19.44 -21.64
CA THR A 119 -0.61 18.50 -20.83
C THR A 119 -0.53 18.88 -19.38
N TYR A 120 -1.67 19.00 -18.71
CA TYR A 120 -1.79 19.31 -17.29
C TYR A 120 -2.44 18.15 -16.55
N VAL A 121 -2.03 17.93 -15.29
CA VAL A 121 -2.66 16.97 -14.38
C VAL A 121 -2.82 17.61 -13.00
N ARG A 122 -3.86 17.20 -12.30
CA ARG A 122 -4.14 17.69 -10.94
C ARG A 122 -3.28 16.95 -9.92
N VAL A 123 -2.56 17.69 -9.08
CA VAL A 123 -1.77 17.19 -7.95
C VAL A 123 -2.18 17.98 -6.71
N HIS A 124 -2.90 17.35 -5.80
CA HIS A 124 -3.62 18.01 -4.71
C HIS A 124 -4.60 19.09 -5.24
N ASP A 125 -4.34 20.34 -4.98
CA ASP A 125 -5.10 21.51 -5.41
C ASP A 125 -4.44 22.27 -6.57
N SER A 126 -3.34 21.75 -7.11
CA SER A 126 -2.52 22.45 -8.10
C SER A 126 -2.54 21.78 -9.46
N ASP A 127 -2.56 22.59 -10.53
CA ASP A 127 -2.49 22.13 -11.91
C ASP A 127 -1.03 22.08 -12.35
N VAL A 128 -0.50 20.88 -12.48
CA VAL A 128 0.90 20.65 -12.80
C VAL A 128 1.06 20.33 -14.28
N ARG A 129 1.86 21.12 -14.98
CA ARG A 129 2.25 20.82 -16.35
C ARG A 129 3.19 19.62 -16.40
N ILE A 130 2.80 18.57 -17.13
CA ILE A 130 3.66 17.42 -17.38
C ILE A 130 4.83 17.84 -18.27
N LYS A 131 6.04 17.55 -17.79
CA LYS A 131 7.30 17.76 -18.53
C LYS A 131 8.01 16.41 -18.66
N GLY A 132 8.45 16.08 -19.86
CA GLY A 132 9.17 14.84 -20.12
C GLY A 132 8.30 13.73 -20.70
N THR A 133 8.97 12.77 -21.34
CA THR A 133 8.33 11.69 -22.10
C THR A 133 7.74 10.61 -21.18
N GLU A 134 8.43 10.27 -20.09
CA GLU A 134 8.01 9.19 -19.20
C GLU A 134 6.69 9.49 -18.46
N PRO A 135 6.51 10.66 -17.79
CA PRO A 135 5.23 10.97 -17.16
C PRO A 135 4.07 11.05 -18.15
N LEU A 136 4.35 11.52 -19.37
CA LEU A 136 3.34 11.58 -20.43
C LEU A 136 2.97 10.16 -20.91
N ALA A 137 3.93 9.27 -21.09
CA ALA A 137 3.69 7.88 -21.42
C ALA A 137 2.86 7.16 -20.35
N GLN A 138 3.16 7.39 -19.08
CA GLN A 138 2.38 6.86 -17.96
C GLN A 138 0.93 7.37 -17.97
N LEU A 139 0.72 8.65 -18.33
CA LEU A 139 -0.63 9.18 -18.48
C LEU A 139 -1.40 8.51 -19.62
N PHE A 140 -0.75 8.28 -20.79
CA PHE A 140 -1.37 7.54 -21.90
C PHE A 140 -1.71 6.10 -21.52
N ILE A 141 -0.80 5.37 -20.85
CA ILE A 141 -1.05 4.01 -20.37
C ILE A 141 -2.25 3.98 -19.43
N ARG A 142 -2.34 4.96 -18.54
CA ARG A 142 -3.48 5.07 -17.61
C ARG A 142 -4.82 5.28 -18.34
N LYS A 143 -4.84 6.10 -19.39
CA LYS A 143 -6.06 6.41 -20.15
C LYS A 143 -6.48 5.30 -21.12
N GLN A 144 -5.55 4.52 -21.60
CA GLN A 144 -5.85 3.33 -22.39
C GLN A 144 -6.45 2.25 -21.51
N HIS A 145 -7.70 2.01 -21.43
CA HIS A 145 -8.33 0.93 -20.62
C HIS A 145 -7.82 -0.51 -20.94
N VAL A 146 -6.54 -0.63 -21.27
CA VAL A 146 -5.83 -1.89 -21.53
C VAL A 146 -5.23 -2.38 -20.22
N PHE A 147 -5.75 -3.46 -19.70
CA PHE A 147 -5.16 -4.14 -18.54
C PHE A 147 -3.85 -4.80 -18.97
N THR A 148 -2.73 -4.44 -18.34
CA THR A 148 -1.39 -5.01 -18.63
C THR A 148 -1.43 -6.54 -18.57
N GLU A 149 -2.20 -7.13 -17.68
CA GLU A 149 -2.38 -8.59 -17.56
C GLU A 149 -2.99 -9.26 -18.81
N GLN A 150 -3.64 -8.50 -19.70
CA GLN A 150 -4.28 -9.01 -20.91
C GLN A 150 -3.34 -9.03 -22.13
N ARG A 151 -2.17 -8.40 -22.04
CA ARG A 151 -1.18 -8.43 -23.11
C ARG A 151 -0.82 -9.87 -23.45
N VAL A 152 -0.82 -10.21 -24.75
CA VAL A 152 -0.56 -11.58 -25.22
C VAL A 152 0.89 -11.68 -25.72
N PHE A 153 1.55 -12.78 -25.35
CA PHE A 153 2.90 -13.11 -25.77
C PHE A 153 2.88 -14.41 -26.61
N PRO A 154 2.82 -14.32 -27.96
CA PRO A 154 2.71 -15.50 -28.83
C PRO A 154 3.91 -16.45 -28.78
N TYR A 155 5.06 -15.98 -28.33
CA TYR A 155 6.30 -16.75 -28.24
C TYR A 155 6.47 -17.45 -26.88
N VAL A 156 5.67 -17.12 -25.87
CA VAL A 156 5.67 -17.82 -24.58
C VAL A 156 5.01 -19.18 -24.76
N THR A 157 5.67 -20.21 -24.28
CA THR A 157 5.26 -21.62 -24.40
C THR A 157 5.02 -22.24 -23.03
N LYS A 158 4.55 -23.49 -22.99
CA LYS A 158 4.38 -24.21 -21.70
C LYS A 158 5.70 -24.47 -20.99
N LYS A 159 6.85 -24.43 -21.67
CA LYS A 159 8.17 -24.62 -21.05
C LYS A 159 8.58 -23.42 -20.21
N ASP A 160 8.04 -22.26 -20.53
CA ASP A 160 8.28 -21.02 -19.83
C ASP A 160 7.38 -20.85 -18.58
N LEU A 161 6.52 -21.87 -18.30
CA LEU A 161 5.58 -21.88 -17.19
C LEU A 161 5.88 -23.00 -16.20
N ARG A 162 5.71 -22.73 -14.92
CA ARG A 162 5.81 -23.63 -13.77
C ARG A 162 4.56 -24.54 -13.69
N LEU A 163 4.50 -25.53 -14.58
CA LEU A 163 3.37 -26.48 -14.61
C LEU A 163 3.28 -27.36 -13.36
N ASP A 164 4.37 -27.52 -12.63
CA ASP A 164 4.43 -28.20 -11.34
C ASP A 164 3.50 -27.55 -10.31
N LEU A 165 3.26 -26.25 -10.39
CA LEU A 165 2.32 -25.53 -9.51
C LEU A 165 0.85 -25.93 -9.72
N LEU A 166 0.49 -26.57 -10.83
CA LEU A 166 -0.90 -26.94 -11.11
C LEU A 166 -1.48 -27.93 -10.09
N SER A 167 -0.69 -28.84 -9.55
CA SER A 167 -1.13 -29.75 -8.49
C SER A 167 -1.53 -28.98 -7.24
N ARG A 168 -0.66 -28.07 -6.80
CA ARG A 168 -0.91 -27.18 -5.67
C ARG A 168 -2.15 -26.29 -5.90
N ILE A 169 -2.27 -25.69 -7.10
CA ILE A 169 -3.43 -24.86 -7.47
C ILE A 169 -4.73 -25.63 -7.30
N LYS A 170 -4.77 -26.89 -7.77
CA LYS A 170 -5.95 -27.77 -7.63
C LYS A 170 -6.29 -28.03 -6.17
N GLU A 171 -5.31 -28.28 -5.32
CA GLU A 171 -5.47 -28.50 -3.89
C GLU A 171 -6.00 -27.26 -3.16
N MET A 172 -5.53 -26.07 -3.54
CA MET A 172 -5.97 -24.80 -2.96
C MET A 172 -7.41 -24.43 -3.31
N THR A 173 -8.00 -25.00 -4.38
CA THR A 173 -9.40 -24.72 -4.72
C THR A 173 -10.37 -25.37 -3.74
N ARG A 174 -11.57 -24.78 -3.59
CA ARG A 174 -12.64 -25.34 -2.74
C ARG A 174 -12.96 -26.80 -3.13
N ASN A 175 -13.43 -27.58 -2.16
CA ASN A 175 -13.89 -28.93 -2.42
C ASN A 175 -15.01 -28.93 -3.49
N GLY A 176 -14.91 -29.82 -4.49
CA GLY A 176 -15.84 -29.87 -5.61
C GLY A 176 -15.56 -28.88 -6.75
N HIS A 177 -14.55 -28.03 -6.65
CA HIS A 177 -14.20 -27.08 -7.70
C HIS A 177 -13.83 -27.81 -9.01
N PRO A 178 -14.32 -27.36 -10.20
CA PRO A 178 -14.06 -28.03 -11.47
C PRO A 178 -12.57 -28.21 -11.81
N TRP A 179 -11.72 -27.26 -11.44
CA TRP A 179 -10.27 -27.30 -11.72
C TRP A 179 -9.57 -28.53 -11.15
N ARG A 180 -10.07 -29.12 -10.07
CA ARG A 180 -9.51 -30.35 -9.46
C ARG A 180 -9.41 -31.51 -10.45
N ARG A 181 -10.33 -31.56 -11.42
CA ARG A 181 -10.45 -32.65 -12.43
C ARG A 181 -10.01 -32.21 -13.84
N MET A 182 -9.70 -30.94 -14.05
CA MET A 182 -9.35 -30.40 -15.36
C MET A 182 -7.88 -30.68 -15.72
N SER A 183 -7.61 -30.80 -17.02
CA SER A 183 -6.26 -30.75 -17.57
C SER A 183 -5.67 -29.33 -17.46
N ALA A 184 -4.35 -29.20 -17.64
CA ALA A 184 -3.69 -27.90 -17.66
C ALA A 184 -4.31 -26.94 -18.69
N GLU A 185 -4.58 -27.43 -19.90
CA GLU A 185 -5.18 -26.64 -20.99
C GLU A 185 -6.60 -26.16 -20.64
N ALA A 186 -7.36 -27.02 -19.99
CA ALA A 186 -8.72 -26.68 -19.57
C ALA A 186 -8.70 -25.60 -18.46
N ILE A 187 -7.73 -25.66 -17.52
CA ILE A 187 -7.51 -24.63 -16.51
C ILE A 187 -7.10 -23.31 -17.16
N PHE A 188 -6.13 -23.31 -18.11
CA PHE A 188 -5.70 -22.10 -18.81
C PHE A 188 -6.86 -21.42 -19.55
N LYS A 189 -7.74 -22.18 -20.18
CA LYS A 189 -8.94 -21.65 -20.84
C LYS A 189 -9.93 -21.09 -19.82
N SER A 190 -10.25 -21.85 -18.77
CA SER A 190 -11.20 -21.48 -17.72
C SER A 190 -10.73 -20.23 -16.99
N ALA A 191 -9.44 -20.12 -16.68
CA ALA A 191 -8.82 -18.97 -16.02
C ALA A 191 -8.55 -17.79 -16.98
N LYS A 192 -8.93 -17.87 -18.27
CA LYS A 192 -8.72 -16.83 -19.30
C LYS A 192 -7.24 -16.43 -19.49
N LEU A 193 -6.31 -17.37 -19.30
CA LEU A 193 -4.86 -17.14 -19.41
C LEU A 193 -4.36 -17.18 -20.85
N LEU A 194 -5.20 -17.55 -21.83
CA LEU A 194 -4.91 -17.59 -23.26
C LEU A 194 -5.60 -16.42 -23.98
N GLY A 195 -4.98 -15.93 -25.04
CA GLY A 195 -5.53 -14.86 -25.86
C GLY A 195 -5.00 -14.91 -27.30
N VAL A 196 -5.40 -13.91 -28.07
CA VAL A 196 -4.91 -13.66 -29.43
C VAL A 196 -4.24 -12.28 -29.40
N ASP A 197 -3.03 -12.22 -29.89
CA ASP A 197 -2.31 -10.97 -30.05
C ASP A 197 -2.95 -10.15 -31.18
N ALA A 198 -3.31 -8.91 -30.86
CA ALA A 198 -4.09 -8.05 -31.78
C ALA A 198 -3.29 -7.65 -33.03
N GLU A 199 -1.97 -7.55 -32.92
CA GLU A 199 -1.12 -7.11 -34.03
C GLU A 199 -0.82 -8.28 -34.98
N SER A 200 -0.41 -9.43 -34.43
CA SER A 200 0.01 -10.58 -35.25
C SER A 200 -1.10 -11.59 -35.54
N GLY A 201 -2.23 -11.51 -34.88
CA GLY A 201 -3.33 -12.49 -34.92
C GLY A 201 -2.98 -13.85 -34.34
N LYS A 202 -1.80 -14.02 -33.73
CA LYS A 202 -1.33 -15.30 -33.19
C LYS A 202 -1.87 -15.54 -31.80
N LYS A 203 -2.15 -16.82 -31.52
CA LYS A 203 -2.54 -17.26 -30.16
C LYS A 203 -1.29 -17.32 -29.27
N GLY A 204 -1.46 -16.97 -27.98
CA GLY A 204 -0.39 -17.04 -27.00
C GLY A 204 -0.90 -16.98 -25.56
N PHE A 205 0.02 -17.00 -24.63
CA PHE A 205 -0.27 -16.78 -23.23
C PHE A 205 -0.38 -15.29 -22.93
N LYS A 206 -1.33 -14.93 -22.07
CA LYS A 206 -1.46 -13.57 -21.55
C LYS A 206 -0.40 -13.29 -20.49
N ALA A 207 -0.12 -12.01 -20.25
CA ALA A 207 0.74 -11.56 -19.17
C ALA A 207 0.28 -12.13 -17.80
N ALA A 208 -1.03 -12.25 -17.59
CA ALA A 208 -1.59 -12.92 -16.40
C ALA A 208 -1.03 -14.35 -16.22
N ALA A 209 -0.88 -15.13 -17.30
CA ALA A 209 -0.33 -16.49 -17.22
C ALA A 209 1.15 -16.47 -16.82
N VAL A 210 1.92 -15.55 -17.39
CA VAL A 210 3.35 -15.38 -17.06
C VAL A 210 3.51 -14.93 -15.61
N LEU A 211 2.75 -13.94 -15.17
CA LEU A 211 2.82 -13.45 -13.80
C LEU A 211 2.38 -14.50 -12.76
N LEU A 212 1.36 -15.32 -13.08
CA LEU A 212 0.85 -16.35 -12.18
C LEU A 212 1.73 -17.61 -12.14
N LEU A 213 2.28 -18.00 -13.29
CA LEU A 213 2.89 -19.33 -13.49
C LEU A 213 4.25 -19.29 -14.19
N GLY A 214 4.77 -18.12 -14.56
CA GLY A 214 6.05 -18.02 -15.28
C GLY A 214 7.24 -18.53 -14.47
N THR A 215 8.25 -19.02 -15.17
CA THR A 215 9.58 -19.20 -14.61
C THR A 215 10.21 -17.84 -14.33
N ASP A 216 11.18 -17.78 -13.42
CA ASP A 216 11.85 -16.52 -13.06
C ASP A 216 12.54 -15.87 -14.28
N ASP A 217 13.13 -16.67 -15.16
CA ASP A 217 13.74 -16.19 -16.42
C ASP A 217 12.67 -15.54 -17.33
N CYS A 218 11.55 -16.22 -17.56
CA CYS A 218 10.46 -15.68 -18.39
C CYS A 218 9.87 -14.38 -17.80
N ILE A 219 9.71 -14.32 -16.48
CA ILE A 219 9.23 -13.10 -15.80
C ILE A 219 10.27 -11.99 -15.91
N GLY A 220 11.55 -12.29 -15.71
CA GLY A 220 12.66 -11.33 -15.82
C GLY A 220 12.79 -10.72 -17.21
N ASP A 221 12.60 -11.53 -18.26
CA ASP A 221 12.65 -11.09 -19.65
C ASP A 221 11.48 -10.17 -20.02
N LEU A 222 10.27 -10.51 -19.57
CA LEU A 222 9.04 -9.80 -19.95
C LEU A 222 8.70 -8.62 -19.05
N PHE A 223 9.07 -8.72 -17.78
CA PHE A 223 8.81 -7.73 -16.74
C PHE A 223 10.07 -7.41 -15.94
N PRO A 224 11.10 -6.81 -16.55
CA PRO A 224 12.41 -6.60 -15.90
C PRO A 224 12.35 -5.72 -14.63
N ALA A 225 11.32 -4.89 -14.50
CA ALA A 225 11.08 -4.09 -13.30
C ALA A 225 10.18 -4.78 -12.26
N TYR A 226 9.71 -6.01 -12.54
CA TYR A 226 8.86 -6.72 -11.59
C TYR A 226 9.66 -7.18 -10.38
N LYS A 227 9.37 -6.56 -9.24
CA LYS A 227 10.04 -6.82 -7.98
C LYS A 227 9.20 -6.36 -6.82
N THR A 228 9.24 -7.09 -5.72
CA THR A 228 8.64 -6.70 -4.44
C THR A 228 9.70 -6.77 -3.34
N ASP A 229 9.91 -5.69 -2.62
CA ASP A 229 10.79 -5.65 -1.45
C ASP A 229 9.97 -5.75 -0.17
N ALA A 230 10.21 -6.78 0.64
CA ALA A 230 9.72 -6.89 2.01
C ALA A 230 10.82 -6.43 2.97
N LEU A 231 10.54 -5.44 3.80
CA LEU A 231 11.51 -4.75 4.65
C LEU A 231 11.03 -4.72 6.11
N LEU A 232 11.90 -5.07 7.03
CA LEU A 232 11.72 -4.79 8.45
C LEU A 232 12.52 -3.54 8.83
N ARG A 233 11.88 -2.53 9.44
CA ARG A 233 12.48 -1.26 9.88
C ARG A 233 12.05 -0.92 11.31
N ARG A 234 12.49 -1.67 12.28
CA ARG A 234 12.16 -1.45 13.70
C ARG A 234 13.26 -0.73 14.47
N VAL A 235 14.49 -1.10 14.23
CA VAL A 235 15.69 -0.54 14.88
C VAL A 235 16.43 0.35 13.91
N ASN A 236 16.59 -0.09 12.67
CA ASN A 236 17.31 0.62 11.62
C ASN A 236 16.32 1.30 10.67
N ILE A 237 16.00 2.56 10.95
CA ILE A 237 15.01 3.33 10.17
C ILE A 237 15.58 3.74 8.80
N ASP A 238 16.89 4.05 8.74
CA ASP A 238 17.54 4.52 7.51
C ASP A 238 17.78 3.41 6.48
N ARG A 239 17.93 2.17 6.96
CA ARG A 239 18.11 0.99 6.10
C ARG A 239 17.00 -0.03 6.36
N TYR A 240 17.34 -1.16 6.93
CA TYR A 240 16.44 -2.25 7.31
C TYR A 240 17.16 -3.17 8.30
N ASP A 241 16.37 -3.84 9.15
CA ASP A 241 16.85 -4.87 10.07
C ASP A 241 16.85 -6.25 9.38
N ASP A 242 15.88 -6.47 8.48
CA ASP A 242 15.74 -7.65 7.64
C ASP A 242 15.13 -7.29 6.28
N ARG A 243 15.44 -8.06 5.23
CA ARG A 243 14.96 -7.82 3.87
C ARG A 243 14.82 -9.12 3.09
N VAL A 244 13.72 -9.23 2.38
CA VAL A 244 13.54 -10.23 1.32
C VAL A 244 13.12 -9.50 0.04
N THR A 245 13.81 -9.80 -1.07
CA THR A 245 13.47 -9.32 -2.39
C THR A 245 12.84 -10.45 -3.18
N VAL A 246 11.64 -10.23 -3.67
CA VAL A 246 10.83 -11.23 -4.39
C VAL A 246 10.64 -10.80 -5.83
N SER A 247 11.01 -11.65 -6.79
CA SER A 247 10.90 -11.42 -8.24
C SER A 247 10.49 -12.68 -9.00
N THR A 248 9.72 -13.56 -8.37
CA THR A 248 9.19 -14.81 -8.91
C THR A 248 7.71 -14.70 -9.23
N ASN A 249 7.08 -15.77 -9.72
CA ASN A 249 5.64 -15.80 -10.00
C ASN A 249 4.78 -15.40 -8.78
N LEU A 250 3.53 -14.97 -9.02
CA LEU A 250 2.68 -14.41 -7.98
C LEU A 250 2.33 -15.42 -6.87
N LEU A 251 2.31 -16.72 -7.15
CA LEU A 251 2.02 -17.75 -6.15
C LEU A 251 3.18 -17.92 -5.17
N ASP A 252 4.39 -18.08 -5.71
CA ASP A 252 5.59 -18.18 -4.88
C ASP A 252 5.93 -16.84 -4.21
N SER A 253 5.59 -15.71 -4.86
CA SER A 253 5.69 -14.36 -4.26
C SER A 253 4.77 -14.23 -3.06
N TYR A 254 3.54 -14.72 -3.15
CA TYR A 254 2.59 -14.70 -2.04
C TYR A 254 3.16 -15.44 -0.82
N ASP A 255 3.68 -16.66 -1.03
CA ASP A 255 4.25 -17.46 0.07
C ASP A 255 5.45 -16.80 0.74
N GLN A 256 6.38 -16.26 -0.06
CA GLN A 256 7.57 -15.61 0.47
C GLN A 256 7.23 -14.34 1.28
N LEU A 257 6.28 -13.54 0.79
CA LEU A 257 5.82 -12.35 1.50
C LEU A 257 5.05 -12.71 2.77
N PHE A 258 4.22 -13.77 2.70
CA PHE A 258 3.47 -14.26 3.84
C PHE A 258 4.40 -14.79 4.94
N ALA A 259 5.38 -15.62 4.59
CA ALA A 259 6.40 -16.11 5.51
C ALA A 259 7.23 -14.99 6.13
N PHE A 260 7.53 -13.93 5.37
CA PHE A 260 8.20 -12.74 5.92
C PHE A 260 7.32 -12.04 6.97
N GLY A 261 6.03 -11.87 6.70
CA GLY A 261 5.07 -11.31 7.66
C GLY A 261 4.94 -12.18 8.92
N GLU A 262 4.81 -13.51 8.76
CA GLU A 262 4.75 -14.44 9.89
C GLU A 262 5.99 -14.39 10.78
N LYS A 263 7.17 -14.27 10.18
CA LYS A 263 8.45 -14.18 10.91
C LYS A 263 8.53 -12.94 11.81
N HIS A 264 7.89 -11.84 11.41
CA HIS A 264 8.07 -10.53 12.04
C HIS A 264 6.86 -9.99 12.78
N LEU A 265 5.69 -10.62 12.66
CA LEU A 265 4.46 -10.23 13.33
C LEU A 265 4.01 -11.32 14.29
N LEU A 266 3.52 -10.90 15.46
CA LEU A 266 2.92 -11.82 16.40
C LEU A 266 1.49 -12.14 16.02
N ASP A 267 1.09 -13.39 16.26
CA ASP A 267 -0.29 -13.79 16.18
C ASP A 267 -1.02 -13.51 17.50
N LYS A 268 -2.22 -12.95 17.40
CA LYS A 268 -3.09 -12.70 18.54
C LYS A 268 -4.09 -13.84 18.67
N PHE A 269 -4.25 -14.36 19.86
CA PHE A 269 -5.31 -15.33 20.11
C PHE A 269 -6.68 -14.67 19.94
N TYR A 270 -7.48 -15.21 19.02
CA TYR A 270 -8.84 -14.76 18.76
C TYR A 270 -9.74 -15.97 18.42
N LEU A 271 -10.97 -15.93 18.94
CA LEU A 271 -12.00 -16.92 18.62
C LEU A 271 -13.10 -16.23 17.81
N GLU A 272 -13.44 -16.81 16.69
CA GLU A 272 -14.57 -16.44 15.84
C GLU A 272 -15.49 -17.67 15.79
N ASP A 273 -16.72 -17.54 16.30
CA ASP A 273 -17.68 -18.65 16.42
C ASP A 273 -17.07 -19.92 17.05
N ASP A 274 -16.36 -19.76 18.18
CA ASP A 274 -15.63 -20.80 18.92
C ASP A 274 -14.48 -21.49 18.13
N ILE A 275 -14.12 -20.98 16.96
CA ILE A 275 -12.99 -21.45 16.18
C ILE A 275 -11.81 -20.50 16.36
N ARG A 276 -10.64 -21.04 16.66
CA ARG A 276 -9.41 -20.24 16.74
C ARG A 276 -9.03 -19.72 15.35
N VAL A 277 -8.94 -18.40 15.22
CA VAL A 277 -8.55 -17.70 14.01
C VAL A 277 -7.27 -16.89 14.28
N SER A 278 -6.29 -16.99 13.37
CA SER A 278 -5.11 -16.13 13.37
C SER A 278 -5.47 -14.78 12.78
N LEU A 279 -5.52 -13.75 13.61
CA LEU A 279 -5.76 -12.36 13.17
C LEU A 279 -4.62 -11.86 12.28
N ARG A 280 -3.38 -12.17 12.62
CA ARG A 280 -2.19 -11.87 11.81
C ARG A 280 -2.34 -12.41 10.39
N ASP A 281 -2.69 -13.69 10.27
CA ASP A 281 -2.76 -14.36 8.98
C ASP A 281 -3.92 -13.82 8.14
N LYS A 282 -5.05 -13.49 8.76
CA LYS A 282 -6.17 -12.82 8.08
C LYS A 282 -5.75 -11.46 7.52
N ILE A 283 -5.05 -10.64 8.31
CA ILE A 283 -4.57 -9.32 7.90
C ILE A 283 -3.50 -9.45 6.80
N LEU A 284 -2.50 -10.34 6.98
CA LEU A 284 -1.45 -10.56 5.98
C LEU A 284 -2.03 -11.05 4.65
N ARG A 285 -2.99 -11.97 4.67
CA ARG A 285 -3.65 -12.48 3.48
C ARG A 285 -4.28 -11.35 2.66
N GLU A 286 -5.02 -10.46 3.31
CA GLU A 286 -5.64 -9.33 2.63
C GLU A 286 -4.62 -8.30 2.13
N MET A 287 -3.60 -7.98 2.93
CA MET A 287 -2.57 -7.03 2.54
C MET A 287 -1.74 -7.52 1.36
N ILE A 288 -1.30 -8.77 1.39
CA ILE A 288 -0.48 -9.37 0.33
C ILE A 288 -1.33 -9.61 -0.92
N GLY A 289 -2.57 -10.07 -0.77
CA GLY A 289 -3.51 -10.20 -1.87
C GLY A 289 -3.71 -8.86 -2.59
N ASN A 290 -3.99 -7.79 -1.85
CA ASN A 290 -4.12 -6.44 -2.40
C ASN A 290 -2.83 -5.96 -3.10
N LEU A 291 -1.66 -6.18 -2.49
CA LEU A 291 -0.36 -5.80 -3.04
C LEU A 291 -0.09 -6.45 -4.40
N LEU A 292 -0.43 -7.73 -4.55
CA LEU A 292 -0.16 -8.51 -5.77
C LEU A 292 -1.25 -8.32 -6.84
N ILE A 293 -2.52 -8.19 -6.44
CA ILE A 293 -3.66 -8.07 -7.36
C ILE A 293 -3.79 -6.64 -7.94
N HIS A 294 -3.61 -5.61 -7.09
CA HIS A 294 -3.87 -4.22 -7.48
C HIS A 294 -2.62 -3.47 -7.94
N ARG A 295 -1.67 -4.16 -8.53
CA ARG A 295 -0.40 -3.61 -9.01
C ARG A 295 -0.46 -3.31 -10.51
N GLU A 296 0.14 -2.17 -10.94
CA GLU A 296 0.44 -1.93 -12.35
C GLU A 296 1.81 -2.54 -12.71
N PHE A 297 1.78 -3.63 -13.49
CA PHE A 297 2.96 -4.42 -13.80
C PHE A 297 3.87 -3.80 -14.86
N SER A 298 3.39 -2.81 -15.63
CA SER A 298 4.21 -2.06 -16.60
C SER A 298 5.06 -0.98 -15.95
N SER A 299 4.80 -0.66 -14.67
CA SER A 299 5.52 0.39 -13.95
C SER A 299 6.92 -0.07 -13.52
N ALA A 300 7.91 0.82 -13.66
CA ALA A 300 9.25 0.61 -13.13
C ALA A 300 9.33 0.73 -11.59
N ARG A 301 8.27 1.18 -10.93
CA ARG A 301 8.23 1.30 -9.47
C ARG A 301 8.07 -0.07 -8.81
N TYR A 302 8.98 -0.40 -7.90
CA TYR A 302 8.90 -1.62 -7.10
C TYR A 302 7.76 -1.57 -6.10
N ALA A 303 7.10 -2.73 -5.91
CA ALA A 303 6.16 -2.90 -4.82
C ALA A 303 6.92 -3.11 -3.49
N ARG A 304 6.31 -2.74 -2.36
CA ARG A 304 6.93 -2.85 -1.05
C ARG A 304 5.94 -3.35 -0.01
N LEU A 305 6.40 -4.23 0.86
CA LEU A 305 5.79 -4.58 2.15
C LEU A 305 6.76 -4.13 3.23
N ILE A 306 6.37 -3.18 4.07
CA ILE A 306 7.25 -2.61 5.09
C ILE A 306 6.62 -2.80 6.45
N ILE A 307 7.40 -3.35 7.39
CA ILE A 307 7.02 -3.53 8.79
C ILE A 307 7.90 -2.60 9.63
N GLU A 308 7.27 -1.64 10.29
CA GLU A 308 7.88 -0.69 11.21
C GLU A 308 7.47 -1.02 12.66
N ARG A 309 7.81 -0.17 13.61
CA ARG A 309 7.51 -0.42 15.01
C ARG A 309 6.02 -0.27 15.32
N ASP A 310 5.39 0.77 14.77
CA ASP A 310 4.03 1.21 15.06
C ASP A 310 3.03 0.92 13.94
N ARG A 311 3.52 0.40 12.81
CA ARG A 311 2.69 0.10 11.64
C ARG A 311 3.36 -0.88 10.69
N MET A 312 2.54 -1.52 9.88
CA MET A 312 2.98 -2.15 8.64
C MET A 312 2.22 -1.54 7.47
N TYR A 313 2.85 -1.49 6.29
CA TYR A 313 2.19 -0.95 5.11
C TYR A 313 2.68 -1.58 3.82
N THR A 314 1.82 -1.52 2.81
CA THR A 314 2.15 -1.91 1.44
C THR A 314 2.08 -0.70 0.52
N GLU A 315 2.96 -0.67 -0.48
CA GLU A 315 2.98 0.32 -1.55
C GLU A 315 3.19 -0.37 -2.88
N ASN A 316 2.40 -0.01 -3.88
CA ASN A 316 2.59 -0.46 -5.27
C ASN A 316 2.21 0.64 -6.26
N ALA A 317 2.85 0.61 -7.43
CA ALA A 317 2.38 1.39 -8.56
C ALA A 317 0.94 1.01 -8.87
N ASN A 318 0.11 2.00 -9.03
CA ASN A 318 -1.32 1.85 -9.20
C ASN A 318 -1.80 2.58 -10.45
N ARG A 319 -2.89 2.10 -10.95
CA ARG A 319 -3.73 2.77 -11.91
C ARG A 319 -5.01 3.17 -11.20
N ALA A 320 -4.97 4.36 -10.59
CA ALA A 320 -6.09 4.84 -9.80
C ALA A 320 -7.34 5.00 -10.66
N PHE A 321 -8.45 4.42 -10.23
CA PHE A 321 -9.79 4.74 -10.75
C PHE A 321 -10.39 5.93 -10.00
N ARG A 322 -9.98 6.10 -8.76
CA ARG A 322 -10.36 7.22 -7.89
C ARG A 322 -9.13 7.71 -7.15
N TYR A 323 -9.23 8.91 -6.60
CA TYR A 323 -8.13 9.52 -5.87
C TYR A 323 -8.58 9.81 -4.44
N GLY A 324 -7.69 9.57 -3.49
CA GLY A 324 -7.90 9.85 -2.09
C GLY A 324 -8.20 8.62 -1.25
N ARG A 325 -8.77 8.85 -0.08
CA ARG A 325 -8.97 7.84 0.95
C ARG A 325 -10.14 6.91 0.64
N ILE A 326 -9.88 5.60 0.64
CA ILE A 326 -10.91 4.57 0.52
C ILE A 326 -11.38 4.17 1.92
N THR A 327 -12.70 4.12 2.09
CA THR A 327 -13.38 3.69 3.31
C THR A 327 -14.47 2.68 2.96
N PRO A 328 -14.99 1.90 3.91
CA PRO A 328 -16.10 0.99 3.64
C PRO A 328 -17.37 1.66 3.07
N LYS A 329 -17.50 2.99 3.23
CA LYS A 329 -18.66 3.76 2.76
C LYS A 329 -18.53 4.21 1.29
N ASN A 330 -17.32 4.46 0.82
CA ASN A 330 -17.04 4.94 -0.55
C ASN A 330 -16.36 3.89 -1.43
N LEU A 331 -16.22 2.66 -0.91
CA LEU A 331 -15.61 1.57 -1.64
C LEU A 331 -16.48 1.15 -2.83
N GLU A 332 -15.92 1.23 -4.01
CA GLU A 332 -16.40 0.56 -5.21
C GLU A 332 -15.34 -0.45 -5.65
N PRO A 333 -15.68 -1.75 -5.60
CA PRO A 333 -14.72 -2.80 -5.92
C PRO A 333 -14.40 -2.84 -7.41
N GLU A 334 -13.23 -2.40 -7.80
CA GLU A 334 -12.74 -2.45 -9.17
C GLU A 334 -11.34 -3.08 -9.21
N PRO A 335 -11.22 -4.34 -9.66
CA PRO A 335 -9.92 -5.00 -9.73
C PRO A 335 -9.06 -4.39 -10.84
N LYS A 336 -7.82 -4.01 -10.49
CA LYS A 336 -6.85 -3.49 -11.46
C LYS A 336 -6.36 -4.58 -12.42
N ASN A 337 -6.41 -5.83 -12.00
CA ASN A 337 -6.06 -7.03 -12.77
C ASN A 337 -7.15 -8.10 -12.59
N PRO A 338 -8.28 -8.01 -13.31
CA PRO A 338 -9.44 -8.87 -13.08
C PRO A 338 -9.18 -10.36 -13.34
N ILE A 339 -8.24 -10.73 -14.23
CA ILE A 339 -7.89 -12.14 -14.47
C ILE A 339 -7.12 -12.69 -13.27
N ILE A 340 -6.10 -11.96 -12.79
CA ILE A 340 -5.29 -12.32 -11.62
C ILE A 340 -6.19 -12.34 -10.37
N ALA A 341 -7.05 -11.34 -10.18
CA ALA A 341 -7.97 -11.26 -9.05
C ALA A 341 -8.91 -12.48 -9.01
N ASN A 342 -9.53 -12.81 -10.15
CA ASN A 342 -10.39 -14.00 -10.23
C ASN A 342 -9.60 -15.29 -9.98
N PHE A 343 -8.37 -15.40 -10.49
CA PHE A 343 -7.53 -16.57 -10.23
C PHE A 343 -7.23 -16.74 -8.73
N PHE A 344 -6.82 -15.69 -8.04
CA PHE A 344 -6.57 -15.68 -6.59
C PHE A 344 -7.83 -16.05 -5.79
N HIS A 345 -8.99 -15.58 -6.22
CA HIS A 345 -10.27 -15.94 -5.61
C HIS A 345 -10.57 -17.45 -5.77
N GLN A 346 -10.36 -18.02 -6.98
CA GLN A 346 -10.61 -19.46 -7.22
C GLN A 346 -9.72 -20.37 -6.35
N ILE A 347 -8.49 -19.94 -6.06
CA ILE A 347 -7.55 -20.66 -5.21
C ILE A 347 -7.56 -20.20 -3.75
N GLN A 348 -8.55 -19.42 -3.34
CA GLN A 348 -8.78 -18.98 -1.97
C GLN A 348 -7.65 -18.13 -1.37
N LEU A 349 -6.84 -17.44 -2.18
CA LEU A 349 -5.85 -16.47 -1.72
C LEU A 349 -6.40 -15.04 -1.60
N ALA A 350 -7.55 -14.76 -2.18
CA ALA A 350 -8.30 -13.53 -2.01
C ALA A 350 -9.78 -13.84 -1.77
N ASP A 351 -10.47 -12.96 -1.06
CA ASP A 351 -11.91 -13.04 -0.84
C ASP A 351 -12.68 -12.44 -2.03
N GLU A 352 -14.02 -12.44 -1.97
CA GLU A 352 -14.85 -11.82 -2.99
C GLU A 352 -14.60 -10.32 -3.07
N LEU A 353 -14.75 -9.76 -4.27
CA LEU A 353 -14.52 -8.34 -4.55
C LEU A 353 -15.25 -7.43 -3.55
N GLY A 354 -14.48 -6.58 -2.87
CA GLY A 354 -14.99 -5.60 -1.90
C GLY A 354 -15.14 -6.10 -0.46
N SER A 355 -15.00 -7.39 -0.18
CA SER A 355 -14.99 -7.91 1.20
C SER A 355 -13.68 -7.61 1.91
N GLY A 356 -12.54 -7.61 1.21
CA GLY A 356 -11.20 -7.46 1.78
C GLY A 356 -11.01 -6.17 2.58
N VAL A 357 -11.50 -5.01 2.08
CA VAL A 357 -11.45 -3.74 2.83
C VAL A 357 -12.25 -3.84 4.13
N ARG A 358 -13.47 -4.40 4.09
CA ARG A 358 -14.32 -4.56 5.28
C ARG A 358 -13.70 -5.51 6.29
N ASN A 359 -13.13 -6.62 5.81
CA ASN A 359 -12.42 -7.59 6.63
C ASN A 359 -11.21 -6.96 7.32
N LEU A 360 -10.41 -6.17 6.59
CA LEU A 360 -9.29 -5.45 7.19
C LEU A 360 -9.74 -4.46 8.27
N TYR A 361 -10.79 -3.67 8.05
CA TYR A 361 -11.33 -2.79 9.09
C TYR A 361 -11.75 -3.58 10.32
N HIS A 362 -12.39 -4.75 10.14
CA HIS A 362 -12.81 -5.61 11.25
C HIS A 362 -11.62 -6.21 12.00
N TYR A 363 -10.71 -6.90 11.31
CA TYR A 363 -9.61 -7.61 11.94
C TYR A 363 -8.55 -6.66 12.53
N VAL A 364 -8.23 -5.55 11.86
CA VAL A 364 -7.28 -4.55 12.37
C VAL A 364 -7.80 -3.88 13.62
N LYS A 365 -9.11 -3.60 13.71
CA LYS A 365 -9.74 -3.07 14.93
C LYS A 365 -9.53 -3.99 16.14
N ILE A 366 -9.61 -5.32 15.92
CA ILE A 366 -9.38 -6.30 17.00
C ILE A 366 -7.88 -6.45 17.26
N TYR A 367 -7.05 -6.42 16.21
CA TYR A 367 -5.61 -6.65 16.30
C TYR A 367 -4.86 -5.52 16.99
N SER A 368 -5.14 -4.26 16.67
CA SER A 368 -4.40 -3.09 17.14
C SER A 368 -5.26 -1.96 17.74
N ASN A 369 -6.58 -2.18 17.90
CA ASN A 369 -7.55 -1.18 18.34
C ASN A 369 -7.53 0.12 17.50
N ALA A 370 -7.11 0.04 16.25
CA ALA A 370 -7.02 1.15 15.30
C ALA A 370 -7.72 0.80 13.98
N GLU A 371 -7.78 1.73 13.06
CA GLU A 371 -8.36 1.52 11.74
C GLU A 371 -7.27 1.51 10.66
N PRO A 372 -7.37 0.63 9.64
CA PRO A 372 -6.47 0.66 8.51
C PRO A 372 -6.71 1.91 7.65
N VAL A 373 -5.69 2.32 6.93
CA VAL A 373 -5.74 3.45 6.01
C VAL A 373 -5.47 2.95 4.60
N PHE A 374 -6.37 3.27 3.68
CA PHE A 374 -6.22 2.98 2.26
C PHE A 374 -6.19 4.31 1.52
N ASP A 375 -5.08 4.59 0.86
CA ASP A 375 -4.93 5.77 0.01
C ASP A 375 -4.71 5.34 -1.44
N GLU A 376 -5.60 5.79 -2.33
CA GLU A 376 -5.51 5.53 -3.76
C GLU A 376 -5.03 6.78 -4.49
N ASP A 377 -3.88 6.64 -5.15
CA ASP A 377 -3.29 7.61 -6.06
C ASP A 377 -2.47 6.82 -7.11
N ASP A 378 -1.54 7.44 -7.82
CA ASP A 378 -0.57 6.76 -8.70
C ASP A 378 0.29 5.73 -7.93
N VAL A 379 0.29 5.81 -6.61
CA VAL A 379 0.74 4.79 -5.67
C VAL A 379 -0.41 4.40 -4.75
N PHE A 380 -0.82 3.15 -4.81
CA PHE A 380 -1.74 2.60 -3.83
C PHE A 380 -0.99 2.28 -2.55
N ARG A 381 -1.47 2.80 -1.43
CA ARG A 381 -0.90 2.55 -0.11
C ARG A 381 -1.97 2.01 0.84
N LEU A 382 -1.63 0.91 1.49
CA LEU A 382 -2.42 0.33 2.57
C LEU A 382 -1.58 0.33 3.84
N VAL A 383 -2.03 1.03 4.87
CA VAL A 383 -1.37 1.11 6.18
C VAL A 383 -2.23 0.41 7.22
N VAL A 384 -1.61 -0.50 7.96
CA VAL A 384 -2.19 -1.16 9.13
C VAL A 384 -1.39 -0.73 10.35
N PRO A 385 -2.01 0.01 11.30
CA PRO A 385 -1.36 0.35 12.55
C PRO A 385 -1.07 -0.91 13.37
N LEU A 386 0.07 -0.93 14.05
CA LEU A 386 0.47 -1.98 14.96
C LEU A 386 0.49 -1.41 16.39
N ASP A 387 0.12 -2.23 17.36
CA ASP A 387 0.30 -1.92 18.77
C ASP A 387 1.70 -2.36 19.23
N ASP A 388 2.35 -1.54 20.07
CA ASP A 388 3.68 -1.84 20.65
C ASP A 388 3.72 -3.19 21.41
N GLU A 389 2.56 -3.66 21.92
CA GLU A 389 2.44 -4.97 22.58
C GLU A 389 2.67 -6.16 21.65
N TYR A 390 2.59 -5.94 20.31
CA TYR A 390 2.69 -6.96 19.27
C TYR A 390 4.03 -6.93 18.51
N SER A 391 5.00 -6.15 18.97
CA SER A 391 6.36 -6.31 18.46
C SER A 391 6.90 -7.66 18.95
N ALA A 392 7.49 -8.47 18.04
CA ALA A 392 8.08 -9.76 18.40
C ALA A 392 9.10 -9.65 19.55
N ASP A 393 9.71 -8.48 19.73
CA ASP A 393 10.63 -8.20 20.83
C ASP A 393 9.94 -8.17 22.20
N ARG A 394 8.72 -7.62 22.32
CA ARG A 394 7.97 -7.62 23.60
C ARG A 394 7.37 -8.98 23.95
N ALA A 395 6.92 -9.74 22.96
CA ALA A 395 6.44 -11.08 23.24
C ALA A 395 7.58 -12.01 23.64
N PHE A 396 8.76 -11.82 23.05
CA PHE A 396 9.98 -12.52 23.48
C PHE A 396 10.36 -12.10 24.92
N GLU A 397 10.31 -10.81 25.24
CA GLU A 397 10.52 -10.29 26.59
C GLU A 397 9.41 -10.73 27.56
N GLY A 398 8.13 -10.73 27.14
CA GLY A 398 7.00 -11.21 27.93
C GLY A 398 7.00 -12.72 28.15
N ALA A 399 7.39 -13.51 27.15
CA ALA A 399 7.60 -14.95 27.29
C ALA A 399 8.79 -15.28 28.22
N LEU A 400 9.86 -14.50 28.14
CA LEU A 400 11.00 -14.59 29.07
C LEU A 400 10.61 -14.24 30.50
N THR A 401 9.79 -13.18 30.69
CA THR A 401 9.32 -12.75 32.01
C THR A 401 8.30 -13.74 32.60
N LYS A 402 7.37 -14.28 31.79
CA LYS A 402 6.46 -15.36 32.21
C LYS A 402 7.20 -16.65 32.52
N ALA A 403 8.14 -17.08 31.67
CA ALA A 403 8.94 -18.27 31.93
C ALA A 403 9.81 -18.13 33.18
N ALA A 404 10.32 -16.91 33.46
CA ALA A 404 11.05 -16.62 34.69
C ALA A 404 10.15 -16.63 35.95
N GLN A 405 8.91 -16.16 35.82
CA GLN A 405 7.91 -16.17 36.90
C GLN A 405 7.33 -17.57 37.16
N GLU A 406 7.06 -18.34 36.10
CA GLU A 406 6.60 -19.74 36.24
C GLU A 406 7.69 -20.67 36.79
N THR A 407 8.98 -20.41 36.47
CA THR A 407 10.12 -21.17 37.07
C THR A 407 10.35 -20.82 38.54
N ALA A 408 9.92 -19.65 38.98
CA ALA A 408 9.99 -19.23 40.38
C ALA A 408 8.86 -19.82 41.27
N GLN A 409 7.77 -20.30 40.65
CA GLN A 409 6.58 -20.82 41.37
C GLN A 409 6.42 -22.34 41.31
N GLU A 410 7.11 -23.08 40.41
CA GLU A 410 6.96 -24.52 40.27
C GLU A 410 8.28 -25.28 40.54
N GLY A 411 8.47 -25.67 41.77
CA GLY A 411 9.31 -26.84 42.11
C GLY A 411 8.47 -28.13 41.86
N ASN A 412 9.01 -29.05 41.06
CA ASN A 412 8.65 -30.45 40.80
C ASN A 412 7.89 -30.79 39.53
N GLY A 413 8.50 -31.72 38.74
CA GLY A 413 7.80 -32.63 37.83
C GLY A 413 8.31 -32.69 36.41
N ASP A 414 8.89 -33.81 36.03
CA ASP A 414 9.40 -34.22 34.72
C ASP A 414 8.37 -34.15 33.58
N GLU A 415 8.89 -33.90 32.39
CA GLU A 415 8.34 -33.95 31.03
C GLU A 415 8.11 -32.63 30.31
N LYS A 416 9.17 -31.96 29.93
CA LYS A 416 9.17 -30.92 28.87
C LYS A 416 10.61 -30.65 28.39
N SER A 417 11.32 -31.67 27.89
CA SER A 417 12.78 -31.61 27.80
C SER A 417 13.39 -30.97 26.52
N VAL A 418 12.65 -30.72 25.45
CA VAL A 418 13.27 -30.25 24.20
C VAL A 418 13.09 -28.73 23.98
N VAL A 419 11.94 -28.18 24.29
CA VAL A 419 11.71 -26.71 24.21
C VAL A 419 12.42 -25.99 25.35
N LYS A 420 12.50 -26.62 26.54
CA LYS A 420 13.28 -26.11 27.71
C LYS A 420 14.77 -26.03 27.44
N SER A 421 15.36 -26.87 26.58
CA SER A 421 16.83 -26.87 26.36
C SER A 421 17.29 -25.70 25.49
N VAL A 422 16.56 -25.31 24.45
CA VAL A 422 16.89 -24.18 23.57
C VAL A 422 16.61 -22.85 24.27
N VAL A 423 15.47 -22.70 24.91
CA VAL A 423 15.13 -21.50 25.70
C VAL A 423 16.09 -21.35 26.89
N LYS A 424 16.41 -22.44 27.58
CA LYS A 424 17.36 -22.44 28.70
C LYS A 424 18.81 -22.09 28.29
N SER A 425 19.24 -22.45 27.07
CA SER A 425 20.60 -22.11 26.58
C SER A 425 20.69 -20.62 26.19
N VAL A 426 19.66 -20.05 25.55
CA VAL A 426 19.64 -18.63 25.16
C VAL A 426 19.43 -17.73 26.38
N VAL A 427 18.49 -18.07 27.27
CA VAL A 427 18.26 -17.34 28.54
C VAL A 427 19.52 -17.40 29.42
N LYS A 428 20.17 -18.58 29.54
CA LYS A 428 21.37 -18.73 30.31
C LYS A 428 22.56 -17.93 29.77
N SER A 429 22.63 -17.71 28.43
CA SER A 429 23.68 -16.89 27.81
C SER A 429 23.45 -15.39 28.03
N VAL A 430 22.21 -14.91 27.93
CA VAL A 430 21.88 -13.49 28.13
C VAL A 430 21.95 -13.09 29.60
N VAL A 431 21.41 -13.90 30.50
CA VAL A 431 21.52 -13.68 31.96
C VAL A 431 22.98 -13.72 32.39
N LYS A 432 23.78 -14.68 31.92
CA LYS A 432 25.21 -14.77 32.22
C LYS A 432 25.98 -13.53 31.76
N LYS A 433 25.64 -12.95 30.59
CA LYS A 433 26.32 -11.74 30.08
C LYS A 433 25.87 -10.46 30.82
N SER A 434 24.63 -10.36 31.24
CA SER A 434 24.16 -9.26 32.09
C SER A 434 24.79 -9.31 33.48
N ASP A 435 24.94 -10.50 34.06
CA ASP A 435 25.62 -10.69 35.35
C ASP A 435 27.11 -10.41 35.27
N GLU A 436 27.78 -10.78 34.17
CA GLU A 436 29.16 -10.39 33.89
C GLU A 436 29.34 -8.87 33.84
N ILE A 437 28.42 -8.13 33.21
CA ILE A 437 28.45 -6.65 33.17
C ILE A 437 28.25 -6.07 34.58
N VAL A 438 27.33 -6.60 35.37
CA VAL A 438 27.10 -6.17 36.77
C VAL A 438 28.33 -6.41 37.62
N ALA A 439 28.96 -7.59 37.52
CA ALA A 439 30.18 -7.90 38.25
C ALA A 439 31.34 -6.95 37.89
N ILE A 440 31.56 -6.70 36.60
CA ILE A 440 32.61 -5.75 36.15
C ILE A 440 32.32 -4.33 36.67
N LEU A 441 31.05 -3.88 36.65
CA LEU A 441 30.67 -2.55 37.12
C LEU A 441 30.69 -2.41 38.65
N ALA A 442 30.55 -3.50 39.39
CA ALA A 442 30.77 -3.52 40.85
C ALA A 442 32.23 -3.24 41.21
N ASP A 443 33.17 -3.86 40.46
CA ASP A 443 34.60 -3.67 40.66
C ASP A 443 35.16 -2.39 39.99
N HIS A 444 34.56 -2.00 38.86
CA HIS A 444 34.97 -0.86 38.03
C HIS A 444 33.79 0.04 37.64
N PRO A 445 33.25 0.86 38.57
CA PRO A 445 32.05 1.65 38.33
C PRO A 445 32.15 2.68 37.20
N THR A 446 33.36 3.05 36.81
CA THR A 446 33.65 4.03 35.73
C THR A 446 33.94 3.38 34.38
N ALA A 447 33.84 2.06 34.26
CA ALA A 447 34.17 1.32 33.04
C ALA A 447 33.33 1.86 31.83
N THR A 448 34.04 2.12 30.74
CA THR A 448 33.43 2.59 29.49
C THR A 448 32.76 1.45 28.75
N ARG A 449 31.81 1.79 27.85
CA ARG A 449 31.13 0.81 27.00
C ARG A 449 32.13 -0.02 26.17
N GLN A 450 33.23 0.57 25.72
CA GLN A 450 34.28 -0.13 24.98
C GLN A 450 35.05 -1.12 25.85
N GLN A 451 35.35 -0.77 27.10
CA GLN A 451 35.99 -1.66 28.06
C GLN A 451 35.09 -2.82 28.43
N LEU A 452 33.77 -2.56 28.65
CA LEU A 452 32.79 -3.61 28.91
C LEU A 452 32.63 -4.54 27.70
N ALA A 453 32.62 -3.99 26.46
CA ALA A 453 32.56 -4.77 25.24
C ALA A 453 33.77 -5.72 25.11
N LYS A 454 34.98 -5.22 25.38
CA LYS A 454 36.19 -6.01 25.34
C LYS A 454 36.24 -7.10 26.43
N ALA A 455 35.76 -6.79 27.62
CA ALA A 455 35.74 -7.73 28.74
C ALA A 455 34.68 -8.83 28.62
N THR A 456 33.50 -8.52 28.07
CA THR A 456 32.37 -9.46 27.94
C THR A 456 32.34 -10.18 26.61
N GLY A 457 33.14 -9.76 25.61
CA GLY A 457 33.10 -10.28 24.25
C GLY A 457 31.85 -9.84 23.47
N LEU A 458 31.09 -8.86 23.97
CA LEU A 458 29.91 -8.28 23.30
C LEU A 458 30.35 -7.14 22.38
N SER A 459 29.53 -6.85 21.35
CA SER A 459 29.63 -5.59 20.61
C SER A 459 29.28 -4.40 21.52
N VAL A 460 29.80 -3.20 21.24
CA VAL A 460 29.43 -1.98 21.98
C VAL A 460 27.94 -1.78 22.08
N ARG A 461 27.19 -2.06 20.99
CA ARG A 461 25.72 -2.06 20.98
C ARG A 461 25.10 -3.14 21.89
N GLY A 462 25.71 -4.33 21.94
CA GLY A 462 25.28 -5.39 22.84
C GLY A 462 25.43 -4.98 24.31
N VAL A 463 26.53 -4.28 24.66
CA VAL A 463 26.73 -3.69 25.99
C VAL A 463 25.69 -2.61 26.28
N GLU A 464 25.43 -1.68 25.35
CA GLU A 464 24.40 -0.64 25.53
C GLU A 464 23.02 -1.21 25.79
N LYS A 465 22.65 -2.27 25.06
CA LYS A 465 21.38 -2.99 25.25
C LYS A 465 21.30 -3.60 26.66
N ASN A 466 22.34 -4.28 27.10
CA ASN A 466 22.39 -4.89 28.44
C ASN A 466 22.36 -3.82 29.56
N LEU A 467 23.10 -2.73 29.42
CA LEU A 467 23.05 -1.60 30.36
C LEU A 467 21.65 -0.97 30.44
N GLY A 468 20.95 -0.86 29.31
CA GLY A 468 19.56 -0.40 29.23
C GLY A 468 18.60 -1.31 30.01
N ILE A 469 18.74 -2.63 29.83
CA ILE A 469 17.94 -3.65 30.54
C ILE A 469 18.22 -3.58 32.05
N LEU A 470 19.49 -3.58 32.46
CA LEU A 470 19.91 -3.53 33.85
C LEU A 470 19.47 -2.23 34.56
N LYS A 471 19.44 -1.10 33.82
CA LYS A 471 18.90 0.16 34.33
C LYS A 471 17.37 0.10 34.50
N LYS A 472 16.65 -0.46 33.54
CA LYS A 472 15.19 -0.63 33.62
C LYS A 472 14.75 -1.61 34.72
N SER A 473 15.51 -2.67 34.94
CA SER A 473 15.27 -3.65 36.01
C SER A 473 15.68 -3.16 37.42
N GLY A 474 16.19 -1.95 37.55
CA GLY A 474 16.63 -1.38 38.83
C GLY A 474 17.95 -1.95 39.36
N ARG A 475 18.64 -2.83 38.61
CA ARG A 475 19.90 -3.43 39.02
C ARG A 475 21.13 -2.53 38.84
N LEU A 476 21.02 -1.50 38.02
CA LEU A 476 22.05 -0.48 37.78
C LEU A 476 21.44 0.92 37.77
N ARG A 477 22.14 1.86 38.36
CA ARG A 477 21.82 3.29 38.31
C ARG A 477 23.02 4.08 37.78
N ARG A 478 22.76 5.05 36.90
CA ARG A 478 23.80 6.00 36.46
C ARG A 478 23.83 7.19 37.44
N VAL A 479 24.98 7.50 37.97
CA VAL A 479 25.19 8.64 38.87
C VAL A 479 26.15 9.61 38.19
N GLY A 480 25.74 10.87 38.06
CA GLY A 480 26.49 11.94 37.42
C GLY A 480 26.24 12.09 35.90
N PRO A 481 26.97 13.01 35.24
CA PRO A 481 26.80 13.30 33.82
C PRO A 481 27.31 12.18 32.91
N ASP A 482 26.94 12.21 31.63
CA ASP A 482 27.34 11.19 30.65
C ASP A 482 28.86 11.09 30.44
N LYS A 483 29.61 12.21 30.55
CA LYS A 483 31.07 12.23 30.65
C LYS A 483 31.47 12.43 32.10
N GLY A 484 32.13 11.43 32.70
CA GLY A 484 32.65 11.51 34.07
C GLY A 484 31.75 10.94 35.17
N GLY A 485 30.55 10.51 34.87
CA GLY A 485 29.70 9.78 35.83
C GLY A 485 30.08 8.32 35.98
N HIS A 486 29.53 7.63 36.99
CA HIS A 486 29.78 6.22 37.27
C HIS A 486 28.47 5.42 37.36
N TRP A 487 28.60 4.10 37.30
CA TRP A 487 27.52 3.18 37.50
C TRP A 487 27.46 2.69 38.94
N GLU A 488 26.28 2.68 39.52
CA GLU A 488 26.04 2.12 40.85
C GLU A 488 25.23 0.83 40.69
N VAL A 489 25.73 -0.25 41.26
CA VAL A 489 25.04 -1.53 41.32
C VAL A 489 24.06 -1.47 42.47
N ILE A 490 22.79 -1.69 42.18
CA ILE A 490 21.72 -1.77 43.18
C ILE A 490 21.39 -3.26 43.30
N GLY A 491 21.73 -3.84 44.45
CA GLY A 491 21.64 -5.27 44.75
C GLY A 491 20.23 -5.81 44.74
#